data_6bf3d1f5e819f50296dc0ce1324b695f
#
_entry.id   6bf3d1f5e819f50296dc0ce1324b695f
#
_cell.length_a   1.000
_cell.length_b   1.000
_cell.length_c   1.000
_cell.angle_alpha   90.00
_cell.angle_beta   90.00
_cell.angle_gamma   90.00
#
_symmetry.space_group_name_H-M   'P 1'
#
loop_
_entity.id
_entity.type
_entity.pdbx_description
1 polymer ?
#
loop_
_entity_poly.entity_id
_entity_poly.type
_entity_poly.pdbx_seq_one_letter_code
_entity_poly.pdbx_strand_id
1 'polypeptide(L)'
;MIDRRGSPKTPAGGLLGDTAFRDYSSKLQAFNAFAEPELRRAIAALNLAPGMHVLDAGCGTGEALAWLHEQVAPNGTVVGVDLSAAHLEAARDHLRPGVTILQADLLGAPLPVQSFDFIWCVNTIHHLREPLQGINRLASLLRPGGRIALGQSSLLPDMYFAWDARLERLTNEAVRSYYRERYALDERDLTAVRGLLGLLNRALLQRVTIRTVVIERTAPLRPADGAYLHEAIFRQTWGARLRRYLSPADYAELSALCNPGHPQFALRRPDFHFLQTFTVGVAEI
;
A
#
# COMPACT_ATOMS: atom_id res chain seq x y z
N MET A 1 -22.45 8.43 20.16
CA MET A 1 -22.65 7.12 20.81
C MET A 1 -21.61 6.93 21.89
N ILE A 2 -21.98 6.53 23.07
CA ILE A 2 -21.10 6.29 24.22
C ILE A 2 -20.93 4.76 24.33
N ASP A 3 -19.75 4.26 24.64
CA ASP A 3 -19.54 2.84 24.92
C ASP A 3 -20.16 2.45 26.28
N ARG A 4 -20.21 1.14 26.58
CA ARG A 4 -20.80 0.64 27.85
C ARG A 4 -20.04 1.12 29.11
N ARG A 5 -18.97 1.89 28.98
CA ARG A 5 -18.17 2.50 30.05
C ARG A 5 -18.28 4.03 30.10
N GLY A 6 -19.16 4.63 29.28
CA GLY A 6 -19.39 6.09 29.30
C GLY A 6 -18.35 6.92 28.57
N SER A 7 -17.40 6.30 27.84
CA SER A 7 -16.38 7.02 27.08
C SER A 7 -16.91 7.42 25.70
N PRO A 8 -16.58 8.62 25.17
CA PRO A 8 -16.95 8.98 23.83
C PRO A 8 -16.31 7.99 22.85
N LYS A 9 -17.11 7.35 22.00
CA LYS A 9 -16.58 6.52 20.91
C LYS A 9 -15.72 7.42 20.03
N THR A 10 -14.42 7.19 20.06
CA THR A 10 -13.51 7.72 19.04
C THR A 10 -14.07 7.34 17.67
N PRO A 11 -14.11 8.24 16.67
CA PRO A 11 -14.53 7.87 15.32
C PRO A 11 -13.76 6.61 14.92
N ALA A 12 -14.45 5.63 14.37
CA ALA A 12 -13.87 4.34 14.03
C ALA A 12 -12.75 4.57 13.00
N GLY A 13 -11.52 4.66 13.45
CA GLY A 13 -10.33 4.70 12.59
C GLY A 13 -10.24 3.42 11.75
N GLY A 14 -9.47 3.44 10.67
CA GLY A 14 -9.15 2.29 9.85
C GLY A 14 -8.52 1.15 10.67
N LEU A 15 -8.36 -0.02 10.06
CA LEU A 15 -7.87 -1.23 10.70
C LEU A 15 -6.48 -1.04 11.32
N LEU A 16 -5.62 -0.24 10.69
CA LEU A 16 -4.28 0.10 11.15
C LEU A 16 -4.23 1.41 11.97
N GLY A 17 -5.35 1.87 12.50
CA GLY A 17 -5.45 3.11 13.26
C GLY A 17 -5.42 4.36 12.38
N ASP A 18 -5.91 4.25 11.15
CA ASP A 18 -5.94 5.34 10.19
C ASP A 18 -6.98 6.38 10.59
N THR A 19 -6.61 7.64 10.52
CA THR A 19 -7.44 8.80 10.81
C THR A 19 -7.11 9.93 9.84
N ALA A 20 -7.99 10.93 9.76
CA ALA A 20 -7.77 12.13 8.94
C ALA A 20 -6.49 12.91 9.31
N PHE A 21 -5.95 12.70 10.50
CA PHE A 21 -4.77 13.41 11.03
C PHE A 21 -3.50 12.55 11.01
N ARG A 22 -3.59 11.29 10.62
CA ARG A 22 -2.42 10.41 10.58
C ARG A 22 -1.52 10.79 9.40
N ASP A 23 -0.25 10.99 9.71
CA ASP A 23 0.79 11.31 8.72
C ASP A 23 1.84 10.20 8.66
N TYR A 24 2.04 9.65 7.48
CA TYR A 24 3.14 8.78 7.10
C TYR A 24 3.58 9.04 5.64
N SER A 25 3.40 10.29 5.19
CA SER A 25 3.70 10.76 3.83
C SER A 25 5.10 10.37 3.37
N SER A 26 6.12 10.62 4.19
CA SER A 26 7.51 10.29 3.84
C SER A 26 7.73 8.79 3.60
N LYS A 27 7.00 7.93 4.31
CA LYS A 27 7.06 6.47 4.09
C LYS A 27 6.39 6.08 2.77
N LEU A 28 5.25 6.71 2.43
CA LEU A 28 4.56 6.48 1.16
C LEU A 28 5.41 6.95 -0.01
N GLN A 29 5.96 8.16 0.05
CA GLN A 29 6.86 8.70 -0.98
C GLN A 29 8.08 7.80 -1.18
N ALA A 30 8.70 7.34 -0.09
CA ALA A 30 9.84 6.43 -0.18
C ALA A 30 9.47 5.08 -0.83
N PHE A 31 8.30 4.53 -0.50
CA PHE A 31 7.80 3.32 -1.15
C PHE A 31 7.49 3.55 -2.63
N ASN A 32 6.81 4.64 -2.96
CA ASN A 32 6.45 4.96 -4.34
C ASN A 32 7.70 5.17 -5.21
N ALA A 33 8.71 5.87 -4.71
CA ALA A 33 10.00 6.02 -5.40
C ALA A 33 10.75 4.67 -5.55
N PHE A 34 10.67 3.79 -4.55
CA PHE A 34 11.25 2.45 -4.60
C PHE A 34 10.55 1.55 -5.62
N ALA A 35 9.21 1.53 -5.62
CA ALA A 35 8.39 0.65 -6.44
C ALA A 35 7.93 1.30 -7.78
N GLU A 36 8.34 2.53 -8.08
CA GLU A 36 7.91 3.27 -9.26
C GLU A 36 7.99 2.46 -10.56
N PRO A 37 9.11 1.77 -10.89
CA PRO A 37 9.20 1.04 -12.16
C PRO A 37 8.14 -0.06 -12.29
N GLU A 38 7.82 -0.75 -11.20
CA GLU A 38 6.84 -1.84 -11.16
C GLU A 38 5.41 -1.29 -11.20
N LEU A 39 5.12 -0.24 -10.43
CA LEU A 39 3.81 0.40 -10.39
C LEU A 39 3.47 1.04 -11.74
N ARG A 40 4.41 1.75 -12.38
CA ARG A 40 4.20 2.32 -13.72
C ARG A 40 3.98 1.24 -14.77
N ARG A 41 4.71 0.12 -14.72
CA ARG A 41 4.46 -1.03 -15.61
C ARG A 41 3.09 -1.65 -15.36
N ALA A 42 2.66 -1.76 -14.10
CA ALA A 42 1.33 -2.25 -13.77
C ALA A 42 0.24 -1.34 -14.33
N ILE A 43 0.38 -0.01 -14.20
CA ILE A 43 -0.55 0.97 -14.77
C ILE A 43 -0.57 0.89 -16.30
N ALA A 44 0.59 0.86 -16.96
CA ALA A 44 0.66 0.75 -18.42
C ALA A 44 -0.04 -0.52 -18.95
N ALA A 45 0.06 -1.63 -18.22
CA ALA A 45 -0.60 -2.88 -18.58
C ALA A 45 -2.13 -2.86 -18.45
N LEU A 46 -2.71 -1.83 -17.85
CA LEU A 46 -4.17 -1.65 -17.75
C LEU A 46 -4.82 -1.21 -19.06
N ASN A 47 -4.02 -0.74 -20.02
CA ASN A 47 -4.49 -0.24 -21.32
C ASN A 47 -5.60 0.81 -21.15
N LEU A 48 -5.33 1.85 -20.36
CA LEU A 48 -6.23 2.99 -20.25
C LEU A 48 -6.21 3.78 -21.56
N ALA A 49 -7.34 4.40 -21.89
CA ALA A 49 -7.45 5.19 -23.12
C ALA A 49 -7.50 6.68 -22.81
N PRO A 50 -6.99 7.55 -23.72
CA PRO A 50 -7.18 9.00 -23.63
C PRO A 50 -8.66 9.37 -23.49
N GLY A 51 -8.94 10.33 -22.62
CA GLY A 51 -10.30 10.78 -22.34
C GLY A 51 -11.02 10.04 -21.23
N MET A 52 -10.46 8.96 -20.69
CA MET A 52 -11.06 8.25 -19.54
C MET A 52 -11.10 9.10 -18.28
N HIS A 53 -12.16 8.91 -17.49
CA HIS A 53 -12.31 9.46 -16.14
C HIS A 53 -11.87 8.39 -15.12
N VAL A 54 -10.81 8.67 -14.37
CA VAL A 54 -10.17 7.72 -13.46
C VAL A 54 -10.29 8.20 -12.01
N LEU A 55 -10.58 7.26 -11.10
CA LEU A 55 -10.48 7.47 -9.66
C LEU A 55 -9.23 6.75 -9.13
N ASP A 56 -8.41 7.47 -8.36
CA ASP A 56 -7.38 6.89 -7.50
C ASP A 56 -7.91 6.86 -6.06
N ALA A 57 -8.36 5.69 -5.63
CA ALA A 57 -9.01 5.48 -4.35
C ALA A 57 -7.99 5.13 -3.27
N GLY A 58 -7.70 6.08 -2.39
CA GLY A 58 -6.58 6.04 -1.45
C GLY A 58 -5.29 6.52 -2.12
N CYS A 59 -5.33 7.72 -2.71
CA CYS A 59 -4.25 8.23 -3.55
C CYS A 59 -2.95 8.56 -2.79
N GLY A 60 -3.00 8.58 -1.46
CA GLY A 60 -1.82 8.86 -0.63
C GLY A 60 -1.15 10.17 -1.02
N THR A 61 0.15 10.12 -1.29
CA THR A 61 1.00 11.26 -1.67
C THR A 61 0.95 11.63 -3.16
N GLY A 62 0.12 10.93 -3.96
CA GLY A 62 -0.30 11.40 -5.28
C GLY A 62 0.55 10.97 -6.47
N GLU A 63 1.62 10.21 -6.29
CA GLU A 63 2.50 9.79 -7.41
C GLU A 63 1.71 9.04 -8.49
N ALA A 64 0.77 8.17 -8.08
CA ALA A 64 -0.06 7.43 -9.02
C ALA A 64 -1.02 8.34 -9.82
N LEU A 65 -1.46 9.48 -9.25
CA LEU A 65 -2.28 10.46 -9.97
C LEU A 65 -1.57 10.94 -11.24
N ALA A 66 -0.28 11.23 -11.12
CA ALA A 66 0.54 11.66 -12.25
C ALA A 66 0.66 10.56 -13.31
N TRP A 67 0.95 9.33 -12.89
CA TRP A 67 1.13 8.19 -13.79
C TRP A 67 -0.16 7.78 -14.49
N LEU A 68 -1.30 7.83 -13.79
CA LEU A 68 -2.62 7.58 -14.36
C LEU A 68 -3.01 8.69 -15.37
N HIS A 69 -2.75 9.96 -15.02
CA HIS A 69 -3.05 11.07 -15.90
C HIS A 69 -2.26 11.00 -17.21
N GLU A 70 -0.99 10.58 -17.17
CA GLU A 70 -0.18 10.34 -18.37
C GLU A 70 -0.85 9.36 -19.35
N GLN A 71 -1.60 8.38 -18.84
CA GLN A 71 -2.28 7.38 -19.68
C GLN A 71 -3.58 7.91 -20.30
N VAL A 72 -4.26 8.86 -19.64
CA VAL A 72 -5.59 9.33 -20.07
C VAL A 72 -5.59 10.72 -20.69
N ALA A 73 -4.45 11.44 -20.65
CA ALA A 73 -4.29 12.73 -21.31
C ALA A 73 -4.46 12.62 -22.84
N PRO A 74 -4.83 13.70 -23.56
CA PRO A 74 -5.01 15.07 -23.00
C PRO A 74 -6.39 15.36 -22.39
N ASN A 75 -7.42 14.57 -22.70
CA ASN A 75 -8.82 14.90 -22.41
C ASN A 75 -9.38 14.09 -21.21
N GLY A 76 -8.58 13.18 -20.62
CA GLY A 76 -8.98 12.43 -19.45
C GLY A 76 -8.82 13.21 -18.16
N THR A 77 -9.47 12.72 -17.10
CA THR A 77 -9.37 13.30 -15.76
C THR A 77 -9.03 12.22 -14.73
N VAL A 78 -8.31 12.64 -13.69
CA VAL A 78 -8.00 11.78 -12.54
C VAL A 78 -8.46 12.49 -11.26
N VAL A 79 -9.25 11.77 -10.46
CA VAL A 79 -9.67 12.23 -9.13
C VAL A 79 -8.97 11.38 -8.09
N GLY A 80 -8.20 12.00 -7.19
CA GLY A 80 -7.61 11.32 -6.03
C GLY A 80 -8.48 11.49 -4.80
N VAL A 81 -8.66 10.42 -4.03
CA VAL A 81 -9.33 10.49 -2.71
C VAL A 81 -8.44 9.86 -1.66
N ASP A 82 -8.21 10.58 -0.57
CA ASP A 82 -7.52 10.03 0.61
C ASP A 82 -8.15 10.57 1.90
N LEU A 83 -8.05 9.81 2.97
CA LEU A 83 -8.55 10.21 4.27
C LEU A 83 -7.65 11.24 4.96
N SER A 84 -6.33 11.14 4.78
CA SER A 84 -5.33 11.93 5.49
C SER A 84 -5.12 13.30 4.82
N ALA A 85 -5.26 14.37 5.61
CA ALA A 85 -4.96 15.72 5.17
C ALA A 85 -3.46 15.89 4.83
N ALA A 86 -2.57 15.27 5.60
CA ALA A 86 -1.13 15.35 5.37
C ALA A 86 -0.70 14.66 4.06
N HIS A 87 -1.31 13.52 3.73
CA HIS A 87 -1.07 12.87 2.45
C HIS A 87 -1.50 13.75 1.28
N LEU A 88 -2.69 14.35 1.36
CA LEU A 88 -3.20 15.22 0.30
C LEU A 88 -2.41 16.52 0.18
N GLU A 89 -1.84 17.02 1.27
CA GLU A 89 -0.93 18.17 1.18
C GLU A 89 0.30 17.81 0.34
N ALA A 90 0.91 16.65 0.57
CA ALA A 90 1.99 16.15 -0.28
C ALA A 90 1.55 15.86 -1.72
N ALA A 91 0.31 15.40 -1.92
CA ALA A 91 -0.24 15.12 -3.24
C ALA A 91 -0.44 16.37 -4.11
N ARG A 92 -0.43 17.58 -3.52
CA ARG A 92 -0.57 18.85 -4.26
C ARG A 92 0.53 19.06 -5.30
N ASP A 93 1.71 18.51 -5.07
CA ASP A 93 2.83 18.62 -6.01
C ASP A 93 2.56 17.88 -7.33
N HIS A 94 1.57 16.99 -7.35
CA HIS A 94 1.15 16.23 -8.53
C HIS A 94 -0.08 16.83 -9.24
N LEU A 95 -0.66 17.93 -8.72
CA LEU A 95 -1.80 18.59 -9.35
C LEU A 95 -1.41 19.26 -10.68
N ARG A 96 -2.27 19.08 -11.65
CA ARG A 96 -2.16 19.65 -13.00
C ARG A 96 -3.56 19.74 -13.62
N PRO A 97 -3.75 20.41 -14.77
CA PRO A 97 -5.04 20.39 -15.47
C PRO A 97 -5.51 18.94 -15.69
N GLY A 98 -6.75 18.65 -15.30
CA GLY A 98 -7.32 17.28 -15.35
C GLY A 98 -7.07 16.41 -14.12
N VAL A 99 -6.30 16.86 -13.12
CA VAL A 99 -6.08 16.14 -11.86
C VAL A 99 -6.64 16.93 -10.68
N THR A 100 -7.49 16.30 -9.88
CA THR A 100 -8.08 16.88 -8.66
C THR A 100 -7.94 15.92 -7.47
N ILE A 101 -7.98 16.45 -6.25
CA ILE A 101 -7.92 15.66 -5.02
C ILE A 101 -9.06 16.05 -4.07
N LEU A 102 -9.54 15.06 -3.30
CA LEU A 102 -10.62 15.21 -2.32
C LEU A 102 -10.24 14.52 -1.01
N GLN A 103 -10.32 15.24 0.10
CA GLN A 103 -10.21 14.64 1.42
C GLN A 103 -11.54 14.02 1.83
N ALA A 104 -11.60 12.69 1.90
CA ALA A 104 -12.79 11.97 2.35
C ALA A 104 -12.45 10.53 2.76
N ASP A 105 -13.34 9.95 3.59
CA ASP A 105 -13.41 8.50 3.77
C ASP A 105 -14.01 7.87 2.51
N LEU A 106 -13.38 6.83 1.98
CA LEU A 106 -13.83 6.17 0.74
C LEU A 106 -15.27 5.66 0.80
N LEU A 107 -15.72 5.21 1.98
CA LEU A 107 -17.08 4.71 2.15
C LEU A 107 -18.11 5.84 2.09
N GLY A 108 -17.74 7.03 2.56
CA GLY A 108 -18.61 8.21 2.64
C GLY A 108 -18.31 9.31 1.62
N ALA A 109 -17.32 9.12 0.75
CA ALA A 109 -16.92 10.14 -0.23
C ALA A 109 -18.10 10.56 -1.12
N PRO A 110 -18.33 11.88 -1.30
CA PRO A 110 -19.44 12.40 -2.11
C PRO A 110 -19.13 12.30 -3.60
N LEU A 111 -18.79 11.10 -4.06
CA LEU A 111 -18.52 10.81 -5.46
C LEU A 111 -19.80 10.31 -6.14
N PRO A 112 -20.12 10.82 -7.36
CA PRO A 112 -21.31 10.38 -8.06
C PRO A 112 -21.16 8.93 -8.53
N VAL A 113 -22.28 8.19 -8.45
CA VAL A 113 -22.33 6.82 -8.97
C VAL A 113 -22.18 6.80 -10.49
N GLN A 114 -21.65 5.70 -11.04
CA GLN A 114 -21.52 5.47 -12.48
C GLN A 114 -20.82 6.63 -13.22
N SER A 115 -19.76 7.19 -12.64
CA SER A 115 -19.06 8.37 -13.18
C SER A 115 -17.62 8.09 -13.65
N PHE A 116 -17.05 6.95 -13.26
CA PHE A 116 -15.68 6.60 -13.61
C PHE A 116 -15.59 5.44 -14.60
N ASP A 117 -14.68 5.57 -15.55
CA ASP A 117 -14.36 4.50 -16.51
C ASP A 117 -13.39 3.48 -15.89
N PHE A 118 -12.55 3.96 -14.97
CA PHE A 118 -11.56 3.14 -14.29
C PHE A 118 -11.36 3.58 -12.84
N ILE A 119 -11.12 2.61 -11.95
CA ILE A 119 -10.70 2.84 -10.56
C ILE A 119 -9.39 2.14 -10.29
N TRP A 120 -8.41 2.89 -9.80
CA TRP A 120 -7.18 2.40 -9.21
C TRP A 120 -7.27 2.46 -7.69
N CYS A 121 -6.99 1.35 -7.00
CA CYS A 121 -7.03 1.29 -5.55
C CYS A 121 -5.91 0.37 -5.05
N VAL A 122 -4.80 0.97 -4.65
CA VAL A 122 -3.57 0.25 -4.32
C VAL A 122 -3.16 0.51 -2.87
N ASN A 123 -2.81 -0.57 -2.16
CA ASN A 123 -2.41 -0.54 -0.75
C ASN A 123 -3.43 0.18 0.17
N THR A 124 -4.72 0.09 -0.16
CA THR A 124 -5.78 0.84 0.53
C THR A 124 -6.83 -0.08 1.15
N ILE A 125 -7.30 -1.09 0.43
CA ILE A 125 -8.39 -1.98 0.87
C ILE A 125 -8.10 -2.67 2.21
N HIS A 126 -6.85 -3.00 2.49
CA HIS A 126 -6.45 -3.62 3.76
C HIS A 126 -6.53 -2.69 4.98
N HIS A 127 -6.74 -1.39 4.77
CA HIS A 127 -7.01 -0.43 5.86
C HIS A 127 -8.50 -0.40 6.25
N LEU A 128 -9.39 -0.92 5.41
CA LEU A 128 -10.82 -0.93 5.68
C LEU A 128 -11.21 -2.07 6.63
N ARG A 129 -12.07 -1.79 7.60
CA ARG A 129 -12.64 -2.82 8.49
C ARG A 129 -13.54 -3.80 7.76
N GLU A 130 -14.25 -3.31 6.74
CA GLU A 130 -15.14 -4.08 5.88
C GLU A 130 -14.69 -3.97 4.40
N PRO A 131 -13.62 -4.71 4.02
CA PRO A 131 -13.04 -4.59 2.68
C PRO A 131 -14.02 -4.85 1.55
N LEU A 132 -14.92 -5.84 1.71
CA LEU A 132 -15.92 -6.17 0.70
C LEU A 132 -16.92 -5.03 0.49
N GLN A 133 -17.34 -4.37 1.56
CA GLN A 133 -18.20 -3.18 1.48
C GLN A 133 -17.50 -2.05 0.72
N GLY A 134 -16.22 -1.85 0.99
CA GLY A 134 -15.39 -0.86 0.28
C GLY A 134 -15.32 -1.15 -1.22
N ILE A 135 -15.05 -2.40 -1.59
CA ILE A 135 -15.01 -2.81 -3.01
C ILE A 135 -16.36 -2.61 -3.69
N ASN A 136 -17.46 -2.99 -3.05
CA ASN A 136 -18.81 -2.80 -3.61
C ASN A 136 -19.18 -1.31 -3.73
N ARG A 137 -18.74 -0.47 -2.79
CA ARG A 137 -18.87 0.99 -2.92
C ARG A 137 -18.10 1.51 -4.12
N LEU A 138 -16.85 1.11 -4.31
CA LEU A 138 -16.05 1.50 -5.47
C LEU A 138 -16.69 0.98 -6.77
N ALA A 139 -17.17 -0.25 -6.80
CA ALA A 139 -17.88 -0.80 -7.96
C ALA A 139 -19.09 0.06 -8.36
N SER A 140 -19.86 0.58 -7.38
CA SER A 140 -21.01 1.47 -7.67
C SER A 140 -20.64 2.81 -8.32
N LEU A 141 -19.37 3.21 -8.28
CA LEU A 141 -18.86 4.42 -8.91
C LEU A 141 -18.49 4.20 -10.38
N LEU A 142 -18.30 2.95 -10.81
CA LEU A 142 -17.97 2.61 -12.18
C LEU A 142 -19.17 2.75 -13.10
N ARG A 143 -18.93 3.26 -14.30
CA ARG A 143 -19.88 3.19 -15.42
C ARG A 143 -20.09 1.74 -15.86
N PRO A 144 -21.22 1.42 -16.51
CA PRO A 144 -21.36 0.12 -17.16
C PRO A 144 -20.16 -0.19 -18.09
N GLY A 145 -19.54 -1.35 -17.92
CA GLY A 145 -18.30 -1.72 -18.61
C GLY A 145 -17.04 -1.09 -18.05
N GLY A 146 -17.14 -0.33 -16.98
CA GLY A 146 -15.99 0.23 -16.26
C GLY A 146 -15.20 -0.86 -15.52
N ARG A 147 -13.92 -0.59 -15.23
CA ARG A 147 -13.00 -1.55 -14.62
C ARG A 147 -12.41 -1.01 -13.32
N ILE A 148 -12.08 -1.92 -12.41
CA ILE A 148 -11.34 -1.62 -11.19
C ILE A 148 -10.06 -2.45 -11.13
N ALA A 149 -8.95 -1.82 -10.74
CA ALA A 149 -7.72 -2.51 -10.34
C ALA A 149 -7.52 -2.35 -8.82
N LEU A 150 -7.50 -3.47 -8.12
CA LEU A 150 -7.12 -3.53 -6.70
C LEU A 150 -5.70 -4.07 -6.61
N GLY A 151 -4.79 -3.27 -6.07
CA GLY A 151 -3.39 -3.64 -5.92
C GLY A 151 -2.99 -3.75 -4.45
N GLN A 152 -2.14 -4.74 -4.15
CA GLN A 152 -1.61 -4.92 -2.81
C GLN A 152 -0.16 -5.38 -2.87
N SER A 153 0.73 -4.61 -2.24
CA SER A 153 2.08 -5.05 -1.96
C SER A 153 2.06 -6.07 -0.83
N SER A 154 2.91 -7.08 -0.91
CA SER A 154 3.09 -8.00 0.21
C SER A 154 3.57 -7.22 1.43
N LEU A 155 2.96 -7.51 2.56
CA LEU A 155 3.46 -7.06 3.85
C LEU A 155 4.70 -7.87 4.21
N LEU A 156 5.44 -7.38 5.18
CA LEU A 156 6.74 -7.90 5.63
C LEU A 156 6.93 -9.43 5.65
N PRO A 157 5.94 -10.25 6.05
CA PRO A 157 6.11 -11.68 6.10
C PRO A 157 6.38 -12.36 4.75
N ASP A 158 6.11 -11.65 3.67
CA ASP A 158 6.28 -12.15 2.30
C ASP A 158 7.45 -11.47 1.57
N MET A 159 8.27 -10.68 2.27
CA MET A 159 9.54 -10.17 1.79
C MET A 159 10.64 -11.21 1.98
N TYR A 160 11.54 -11.28 1.03
CA TYR A 160 12.70 -12.15 1.05
C TYR A 160 13.99 -11.32 1.04
N PHE A 161 14.95 -11.73 1.87
CA PHE A 161 16.31 -11.19 1.88
C PHE A 161 17.30 -12.34 1.77
N ALA A 162 18.39 -12.14 1.04
CA ALA A 162 19.46 -13.12 0.92
C ALA A 162 20.37 -13.12 2.16
N TRP A 163 19.83 -13.47 3.30
CA TRP A 163 20.56 -13.73 4.54
C TRP A 163 20.05 -15.02 5.23
N ASP A 164 20.43 -15.24 6.48
CA ASP A 164 20.02 -16.43 7.22
C ASP A 164 18.49 -16.59 7.27
N ALA A 165 17.98 -17.67 6.70
CA ALA A 165 16.54 -17.95 6.62
C ALA A 165 15.89 -18.13 8.01
N ARG A 166 16.66 -18.57 9.02
CA ARG A 166 16.18 -18.68 10.41
C ARG A 166 15.93 -17.27 10.96
N LEU A 167 16.88 -16.37 10.80
CA LEU A 167 16.75 -15.00 11.26
C LEU A 167 15.61 -14.27 10.54
N GLU A 168 15.46 -14.47 9.22
CA GLU A 168 14.35 -13.92 8.45
C GLU A 168 13.00 -14.40 9.02
N ARG A 169 12.82 -15.70 9.24
CA ARG A 169 11.59 -16.26 9.83
C ARG A 169 11.30 -15.67 11.20
N LEU A 170 12.31 -15.57 12.08
CA LEU A 170 12.14 -15.00 13.42
C LEU A 170 11.79 -13.51 13.36
N THR A 171 12.41 -12.75 12.47
CA THR A 171 12.12 -11.32 12.26
C THR A 171 10.69 -11.15 11.76
N ASN A 172 10.25 -11.94 10.79
CA ASN A 172 8.89 -11.90 10.27
C ASN A 172 7.85 -12.23 11.34
N GLU A 173 8.11 -13.23 12.20
CA GLU A 173 7.22 -13.56 13.32
C GLU A 173 7.19 -12.44 14.39
N ALA A 174 8.33 -11.83 14.66
CA ALA A 174 8.42 -10.68 15.56
C ALA A 174 7.60 -9.49 15.03
N VAL A 175 7.63 -9.22 13.72
CA VAL A 175 6.79 -8.19 13.08
C VAL A 175 5.32 -8.54 13.21
N ARG A 176 4.91 -9.77 12.92
CA ARG A 176 3.51 -10.22 13.10
C ARG A 176 3.04 -10.02 14.54
N SER A 177 3.86 -10.40 15.51
CA SER A 177 3.55 -10.25 16.94
C SER A 177 3.38 -8.78 17.30
N TYR A 178 4.27 -7.91 16.81
CA TYR A 178 4.14 -6.47 17.01
C TYR A 178 2.82 -5.92 16.43
N TYR A 179 2.44 -6.26 15.21
CA TYR A 179 1.21 -5.77 14.60
C TYR A 179 -0.04 -6.31 15.28
N ARG A 180 -0.06 -7.60 15.64
CA ARG A 180 -1.16 -8.20 16.42
C ARG A 180 -1.40 -7.46 17.73
N GLU A 181 -0.36 -7.21 18.50
CA GLU A 181 -0.47 -6.49 19.77
C GLU A 181 -0.82 -5.01 19.59
N ARG A 182 -0.17 -4.34 18.64
CA ARG A 182 -0.32 -2.88 18.46
C ARG A 182 -1.67 -2.47 17.93
N TYR A 183 -2.26 -3.28 17.03
CA TYR A 183 -3.47 -2.95 16.29
C TYR A 183 -4.61 -3.93 16.51
N ALA A 184 -4.44 -4.91 17.37
CA ALA A 184 -5.41 -5.98 17.63
C ALA A 184 -5.83 -6.73 16.33
N LEU A 185 -4.87 -6.95 15.42
CA LEU A 185 -5.10 -7.61 14.14
C LEU A 185 -5.06 -9.14 14.30
N ASP A 186 -5.89 -9.82 13.53
CA ASP A 186 -5.79 -11.27 13.37
C ASP A 186 -4.84 -11.65 12.20
N GLU A 187 -4.63 -12.94 12.00
CA GLU A 187 -3.74 -13.42 10.94
C GLU A 187 -4.26 -13.13 9.54
N ARG A 188 -5.58 -13.03 9.35
CA ARG A 188 -6.21 -12.68 8.06
C ARG A 188 -5.92 -11.24 7.68
N ASP A 189 -5.95 -10.33 8.65
CA ASP A 189 -5.63 -8.92 8.43
C ASP A 189 -4.19 -8.73 7.96
N LEU A 190 -3.26 -9.55 8.51
CA LEU A 190 -1.85 -9.51 8.13
C LEU A 190 -1.56 -10.13 6.76
N THR A 191 -2.51 -10.87 6.21
CA THR A 191 -2.36 -11.58 4.93
C THR A 191 -3.34 -11.07 3.85
N ALA A 192 -3.65 -9.78 3.87
CA ALA A 192 -4.62 -9.15 2.97
C ALA A 192 -4.38 -9.43 1.47
N VAL A 193 -3.10 -9.51 1.05
CA VAL A 193 -2.73 -9.88 -0.33
C VAL A 193 -3.30 -11.24 -0.73
N ARG A 194 -3.24 -12.22 0.16
CA ARG A 194 -3.71 -13.59 -0.11
C ARG A 194 -5.23 -13.65 -0.25
N GLY A 195 -5.95 -12.72 0.38
CA GLY A 195 -7.40 -12.61 0.32
C GLY A 195 -7.94 -11.89 -0.91
N LEU A 196 -7.09 -11.21 -1.69
CA LEU A 196 -7.53 -10.28 -2.74
C LEU A 196 -8.41 -10.94 -3.81
N LEU A 197 -8.01 -12.10 -4.34
CA LEU A 197 -8.81 -12.83 -5.32
C LEU A 197 -10.17 -13.25 -4.76
N GLY A 198 -10.19 -13.75 -3.52
CA GLY A 198 -11.44 -14.11 -2.85
C GLY A 198 -12.36 -12.93 -2.58
N LEU A 199 -11.80 -11.75 -2.30
CA LEU A 199 -12.58 -10.51 -2.15
C LEU A 199 -13.20 -10.08 -3.48
N LEU A 200 -12.41 -10.07 -4.56
CA LEU A 200 -12.89 -9.71 -5.91
C LEU A 200 -14.00 -10.67 -6.39
N ASN A 201 -13.85 -11.98 -6.17
CA ASN A 201 -14.86 -12.97 -6.57
C ASN A 201 -16.17 -12.87 -5.77
N ARG A 202 -16.14 -12.28 -4.57
CA ARG A 202 -17.34 -12.05 -3.75
C ARG A 202 -17.96 -10.69 -3.98
N ALA A 203 -17.26 -9.77 -4.60
CA ALA A 203 -17.76 -8.46 -4.95
C ALA A 203 -18.74 -8.53 -6.14
N LEU A 204 -19.48 -7.45 -6.36
CA LEU A 204 -20.41 -7.30 -7.49
C LEU A 204 -19.63 -6.97 -8.78
N LEU A 205 -18.65 -7.82 -9.12
CA LEU A 205 -17.70 -7.65 -10.23
C LEU A 205 -17.61 -8.92 -11.05
N GLN A 206 -17.20 -8.78 -12.32
CA GLN A 206 -17.08 -9.86 -13.28
C GLN A 206 -15.67 -9.88 -13.90
N ARG A 207 -15.36 -10.92 -14.66
CA ARG A 207 -14.11 -11.07 -15.43
C ARG A 207 -12.86 -10.81 -14.60
N VAL A 208 -12.84 -11.35 -13.38
CA VAL A 208 -11.74 -11.16 -12.46
C VAL A 208 -10.46 -11.80 -13.02
N THR A 209 -9.41 -11.02 -13.13
CA THR A 209 -8.06 -11.48 -13.44
C THR A 209 -7.11 -11.04 -12.33
N ILE A 210 -6.04 -11.80 -12.11
CA ILE A 210 -5.03 -11.46 -11.09
C ILE A 210 -3.63 -11.68 -11.66
N ARG A 211 -2.73 -10.76 -11.33
CA ARG A 211 -1.32 -10.83 -11.71
C ARG A 211 -0.45 -10.42 -10.54
N THR A 212 0.61 -11.17 -10.30
CA THR A 212 1.64 -10.81 -9.33
C THR A 212 2.92 -10.41 -10.06
N VAL A 213 3.47 -9.28 -9.65
CA VAL A 213 4.75 -8.74 -10.12
C VAL A 213 5.74 -8.81 -8.98
N VAL A 214 6.99 -9.13 -9.29
CA VAL A 214 8.08 -9.12 -8.32
C VAL A 214 8.77 -7.75 -8.38
N ILE A 215 8.89 -7.11 -7.21
CA ILE A 215 9.78 -5.99 -6.98
C ILE A 215 11.11 -6.59 -6.52
N GLU A 216 12.09 -6.62 -7.40
CA GLU A 216 13.39 -7.22 -7.14
C GLU A 216 14.47 -6.16 -7.11
N ARG A 217 15.37 -6.26 -6.14
CA ARG A 217 16.53 -5.38 -6.00
C ARG A 217 17.76 -6.18 -5.65
N THR A 218 18.82 -5.96 -6.42
CA THR A 218 20.15 -6.56 -6.21
C THR A 218 21.21 -5.46 -6.10
N ALA A 219 22.34 -5.79 -5.51
CA ALA A 219 23.48 -4.88 -5.48
C ALA A 219 24.05 -4.64 -6.90
N PRO A 220 24.54 -3.43 -7.24
CA PRO A 220 24.48 -2.19 -6.45
C PRO A 220 23.09 -1.55 -6.44
N LEU A 221 22.63 -1.10 -5.27
CA LEU A 221 21.31 -0.48 -5.12
C LEU A 221 21.29 0.95 -5.67
N ARG A 222 20.18 1.34 -6.27
CA ARG A 222 19.89 2.76 -6.55
C ARG A 222 19.74 3.52 -5.21
N PRO A 223 20.02 4.84 -5.17
CA PRO A 223 19.84 5.63 -3.94
C PRO A 223 18.44 5.51 -3.32
N ALA A 224 17.39 5.54 -4.13
CA ALA A 224 16.00 5.39 -3.66
C ALA A 224 15.73 4.00 -3.04
N ASP A 225 16.31 2.93 -3.62
CA ASP A 225 16.16 1.58 -3.10
C ASP A 225 16.82 1.45 -1.72
N GLY A 226 18.07 1.94 -1.61
CA GLY A 226 18.79 1.94 -0.33
C GLY A 226 18.10 2.79 0.74
N ALA A 227 17.60 3.96 0.36
CA ALA A 227 16.87 4.85 1.27
C ALA A 227 15.59 4.19 1.80
N TYR A 228 14.76 3.60 0.92
CA TYR A 228 13.54 2.90 1.33
C TYR A 228 13.84 1.71 2.24
N LEU A 229 14.75 0.82 1.84
CA LEU A 229 15.07 -0.39 2.61
C LEU A 229 15.65 -0.03 3.99
N HIS A 230 16.55 0.94 4.04
CA HIS A 230 17.14 1.37 5.30
C HIS A 230 16.13 2.09 6.20
N GLU A 231 15.46 3.12 5.68
CA GLU A 231 14.62 3.98 6.52
C GLU A 231 13.27 3.31 6.85
N ALA A 232 12.54 2.85 5.82
CA ALA A 232 11.20 2.34 6.01
C ALA A 232 11.19 0.91 6.59
N ILE A 233 12.12 0.06 6.18
CA ILE A 233 12.17 -1.33 6.62
C ILE A 233 13.06 -1.49 7.85
N PHE A 234 14.36 -1.22 7.75
CA PHE A 234 15.30 -1.52 8.82
C PHE A 234 15.09 -0.67 10.07
N ARG A 235 14.85 0.65 9.91
CA ARG A 235 14.64 1.55 11.06
C ARG A 235 13.22 1.59 11.55
N GLN A 236 12.24 1.85 10.66
CA GLN A 236 10.87 2.10 11.10
C GLN A 236 10.08 0.82 11.31
N THR A 237 10.26 -0.18 10.46
CA THR A 237 9.48 -1.41 10.57
C THR A 237 10.11 -2.39 11.54
N TRP A 238 11.41 -2.61 11.42
CA TRP A 238 12.12 -3.55 12.31
C TRP A 238 12.63 -2.86 13.57
N GLY A 239 13.57 -2.02 13.51
CA GLY A 239 14.10 -1.16 14.59
C GLY A 239 13.95 -1.68 16.02
N ALA A 240 14.01 -0.76 16.97
CA ALA A 240 13.94 -1.07 18.41
C ALA A 240 12.62 -1.77 18.83
N ARG A 241 11.55 -1.62 18.04
CA ARG A 241 10.25 -2.23 18.35
C ARG A 241 10.25 -3.76 18.37
N LEU A 242 11.19 -4.40 17.65
CA LEU A 242 11.28 -5.86 17.60
C LEU A 242 12.09 -6.46 18.75
N ARG A 243 12.81 -5.65 19.52
CA ARG A 243 13.71 -6.11 20.59
C ARG A 243 13.04 -7.05 21.60
N ARG A 244 11.78 -6.83 21.92
CA ARG A 244 11.05 -7.65 22.90
C ARG A 244 10.51 -8.96 22.34
N TYR A 245 10.52 -9.12 21.02
CA TYR A 245 10.00 -10.31 20.33
C TYR A 245 11.11 -11.25 19.83
N LEU A 246 12.36 -10.84 19.96
CA LEU A 246 13.54 -11.61 19.56
C LEU A 246 14.40 -11.92 20.79
N SER A 247 15.17 -13.01 20.72
CA SER A 247 16.21 -13.24 21.72
C SER A 247 17.27 -12.12 21.64
N PRO A 248 18.01 -11.83 22.73
CA PRO A 248 19.08 -10.83 22.69
C PRO A 248 20.12 -11.10 21.58
N ALA A 249 20.45 -12.37 21.31
CA ALA A 249 21.39 -12.75 20.27
C ALA A 249 20.83 -12.48 18.86
N ASP A 250 19.58 -12.90 18.58
CA ASP A 250 18.93 -12.69 17.29
C ASP A 250 18.72 -11.18 17.01
N TYR A 251 18.36 -10.41 18.04
CA TYR A 251 18.22 -8.97 17.89
C TYR A 251 19.58 -8.29 17.63
N ALA A 252 20.65 -8.73 18.24
CA ALA A 252 21.99 -8.22 17.97
C ALA A 252 22.43 -8.52 16.54
N GLU A 253 22.19 -9.73 16.04
CA GLU A 253 22.47 -10.13 14.65
C GLU A 253 21.67 -9.29 13.66
N LEU A 254 20.33 -9.17 13.85
CA LEU A 254 19.49 -8.32 13.01
C LEU A 254 19.97 -6.85 13.04
N SER A 255 20.33 -6.34 14.21
CA SER A 255 20.81 -4.96 14.36
C SER A 255 22.12 -4.73 13.61
N ALA A 256 23.04 -5.71 13.59
CA ALA A 256 24.27 -5.65 12.83
C ALA A 256 24.01 -5.54 11.32
N LEU A 257 23.07 -6.36 10.81
CA LEU A 257 22.67 -6.33 9.39
C LEU A 257 21.97 -5.03 8.99
N CYS A 258 21.28 -4.38 9.92
CA CYS A 258 20.50 -3.15 9.66
C CYS A 258 21.28 -1.85 9.95
N ASN A 259 22.47 -1.89 10.54
CA ASN A 259 23.22 -0.71 10.97
C ASN A 259 24.26 -0.29 9.92
N PRO A 260 24.14 0.91 9.30
CA PRO A 260 25.12 1.42 8.35
C PRO A 260 26.55 1.53 8.89
N GLY A 261 26.72 1.69 10.21
CA GLY A 261 28.02 1.73 10.88
C GLY A 261 28.67 0.36 11.09
N HIS A 262 27.92 -0.74 10.88
CA HIS A 262 28.43 -2.08 11.14
C HIS A 262 29.07 -2.71 9.88
N PRO A 263 30.19 -3.48 10.00
CA PRO A 263 30.81 -4.14 8.85
C PRO A 263 29.89 -5.11 8.10
N GLN A 264 28.94 -5.72 8.78
CA GLN A 264 27.95 -6.66 8.21
C GLN A 264 26.71 -5.98 7.62
N PHE A 265 26.69 -4.65 7.47
CA PHE A 265 25.53 -3.94 6.95
C PHE A 265 25.04 -4.51 5.62
N ALA A 266 23.80 -5.02 5.61
CA ALA A 266 23.29 -5.82 4.51
C ALA A 266 23.26 -5.09 3.17
N LEU A 267 22.90 -3.78 3.15
CA LEU A 267 22.77 -3.02 1.89
C LEU A 267 24.12 -2.72 1.20
N ARG A 268 25.25 -2.99 1.85
CA ARG A 268 26.60 -2.86 1.24
C ARG A 268 27.14 -4.19 0.73
N ARG A 269 26.48 -5.28 0.99
CA ARG A 269 26.96 -6.61 0.58
C ARG A 269 26.84 -6.75 -0.95
N PRO A 270 27.84 -7.30 -1.61
CA PRO A 270 27.78 -7.52 -3.06
C PRO A 270 26.77 -8.60 -3.46
N ASP A 271 26.41 -9.48 -2.53
CA ASP A 271 25.43 -10.54 -2.68
C ASP A 271 24.03 -10.13 -2.16
N PHE A 272 23.81 -8.84 -1.89
CA PHE A 272 22.50 -8.37 -1.43
C PHE A 272 21.43 -8.64 -2.49
N HIS A 273 20.36 -9.28 -2.06
CA HIS A 273 19.22 -9.59 -2.89
C HIS A 273 17.92 -9.42 -2.07
N PHE A 274 16.98 -8.70 -2.61
CA PHE A 274 15.69 -8.44 -1.99
C PHE A 274 14.57 -8.71 -2.97
N LEU A 275 13.53 -9.37 -2.51
CA LEU A 275 12.28 -9.62 -3.24
C LEU A 275 11.07 -9.16 -2.43
N GLN A 276 10.13 -8.54 -3.12
CA GLN A 276 8.79 -8.25 -2.59
C GLN A 276 7.78 -8.45 -3.70
N THR A 277 6.60 -8.97 -3.40
CA THR A 277 5.54 -9.12 -4.40
C THR A 277 4.59 -7.96 -4.38
N PHE A 278 4.06 -7.63 -5.56
CA PHE A 278 2.94 -6.72 -5.76
C PHE A 278 1.88 -7.42 -6.60
N THR A 279 0.71 -7.63 -6.01
CA THR A 279 -0.39 -8.34 -6.68
C THR A 279 -1.46 -7.34 -7.08
N VAL A 280 -1.89 -7.41 -8.35
CA VAL A 280 -2.98 -6.59 -8.90
C VAL A 280 -4.07 -7.51 -9.41
N GLY A 281 -5.28 -7.31 -8.90
CA GLY A 281 -6.49 -7.91 -9.43
C GLY A 281 -7.27 -6.88 -10.24
N VAL A 282 -7.69 -7.22 -11.46
CA VAL A 282 -8.52 -6.38 -12.31
C VAL A 282 -9.85 -7.08 -12.54
N ALA A 283 -10.93 -6.31 -12.42
CA ALA A 283 -12.29 -6.79 -12.61
C ALA A 283 -13.15 -5.73 -13.33
N GLU A 284 -14.29 -6.15 -13.88
CA GLU A 284 -15.25 -5.32 -14.61
C GLU A 284 -16.61 -5.31 -13.89
N ILE A 285 -17.43 -4.28 -14.16
CA ILE A 285 -18.82 -4.21 -13.73
C ILE A 285 -19.77 -4.56 -14.89
#